data_052784b0175e22513620c948c8efef34
#
_entry.id   052784b0175e22513620c948c8efef34
#
_cell.length_a   1.000
_cell.length_b   1.000
_cell.length_c   1.000
_cell.angle_alpha   90.00
_cell.angle_beta   90.00
_cell.angle_gamma   90.00
#
_symmetry.space_group_name_H-M   'P 1'
#
loop_
_entity.id
_entity.type
_entity.pdbx_description
1 polymer ?
#
loop_
_entity_poly.entity_id
_entity_poly.type
_entity_poly.pdbx_seq_one_letter_code
_entity_poly.pdbx_strand_id
1 'polypeptide(L)'
;MKSAQPPIERGIVRRGDVAIEVLAQGKGPLVVMIPSLGRPAEDFNDLSQRLADAGYRALRPQPRGIGASKGSMRGLTLHDFSRDLAAVIEHHGGGPAVIAGHAFGNFVARATAADFPALTKAIALIAATHTWPLRPELRESINKSHQMNLPAGERLRHLQHVFFAPGNDARVWLDGWREDVMHMEREATDATPKPEWWTAGSAPVLDLQSECDPLSPPETRNVYVEEFGAHRVTVSLIPRASHALLPEQPEAVARALIAYLKKIGHV
;
A
#
# COMPACT_ATOMS: atom_id res chain seq x y z
N MET A 1 5.49 -29.53 -14.80
CA MET A 1 4.20 -28.93 -15.18
C MET A 1 4.08 -27.62 -14.41
N LYS A 2 3.97 -26.46 -15.06
CA LYS A 2 3.61 -25.22 -14.35
C LYS A 2 2.18 -25.41 -13.83
N SER A 3 1.99 -25.38 -12.51
CA SER A 3 0.64 -25.38 -11.93
C SER A 3 -0.14 -24.20 -12.53
N ALA A 4 -1.43 -24.42 -12.84
CA ALA A 4 -2.28 -23.33 -13.31
C ALA A 4 -2.27 -22.22 -12.26
N GLN A 5 -2.09 -20.97 -12.70
CA GLN A 5 -2.09 -19.82 -11.82
C GLN A 5 -3.44 -19.72 -11.07
N PRO A 6 -3.44 -19.50 -9.74
CA PRO A 6 -4.67 -19.33 -9.00
C PRO A 6 -5.50 -18.17 -9.61
N PRO A 7 -6.79 -18.37 -9.92
CA PRO A 7 -7.62 -17.32 -10.47
C PRO A 7 -7.82 -16.17 -9.48
N ILE A 8 -8.03 -14.96 -10.01
CA ILE A 8 -8.48 -13.82 -9.22
C ILE A 8 -9.98 -13.93 -9.00
N GLU A 9 -10.40 -14.07 -7.75
CA GLU A 9 -11.79 -14.04 -7.32
C GLU A 9 -12.17 -12.58 -7.00
N ARG A 10 -13.32 -12.12 -7.49
CA ARG A 10 -13.85 -10.80 -7.15
C ARG A 10 -15.08 -10.96 -6.28
N GLY A 11 -15.12 -10.27 -5.15
CA GLY A 11 -16.22 -10.29 -4.20
C GLY A 11 -16.53 -8.89 -3.69
N ILE A 12 -17.70 -8.75 -3.05
CA ILE A 12 -18.10 -7.48 -2.40
C ILE A 12 -18.31 -7.76 -0.90
N VAL A 13 -17.54 -7.06 -0.08
CA VAL A 13 -17.73 -7.03 1.37
C VAL A 13 -18.58 -5.82 1.73
N ARG A 14 -19.62 -6.02 2.54
CA ARG A 14 -20.57 -4.97 2.94
C ARG A 14 -20.48 -4.67 4.44
N ARG A 15 -20.50 -3.39 4.78
CA ARG A 15 -20.58 -2.88 6.14
C ARG A 15 -21.53 -1.68 6.16
N GLY A 16 -22.78 -1.91 6.52
CA GLY A 16 -23.83 -0.89 6.42
C GLY A 16 -24.04 -0.49 4.95
N ASP A 17 -23.91 0.80 4.67
CA ASP A 17 -24.03 1.42 3.33
C ASP A 17 -22.72 1.36 2.53
N VAL A 18 -21.62 0.91 3.14
CA VAL A 18 -20.34 0.73 2.47
C VAL A 18 -20.26 -0.64 1.81
N ALA A 19 -19.79 -0.68 0.57
CA ALA A 19 -19.50 -1.89 -0.19
C ALA A 19 -18.07 -1.80 -0.72
N ILE A 20 -17.20 -2.73 -0.34
CA ILE A 20 -15.82 -2.80 -0.79
C ILE A 20 -15.63 -3.99 -1.72
N GLU A 21 -15.24 -3.73 -2.96
CA GLU A 21 -14.80 -4.76 -3.88
C GLU A 21 -13.44 -5.29 -3.43
N VAL A 22 -13.31 -6.61 -3.38
CA VAL A 22 -12.06 -7.28 -3.00
C VAL A 22 -11.64 -8.22 -4.13
N LEU A 23 -10.41 -8.04 -4.59
CA LEU A 23 -9.74 -8.98 -5.49
C LEU A 23 -8.94 -9.95 -4.62
N ALA A 24 -9.38 -11.20 -4.57
CA ALA A 24 -8.76 -12.23 -3.74
C ALA A 24 -8.07 -13.28 -4.60
N GLN A 25 -6.90 -13.78 -4.16
CA GLN A 25 -6.12 -14.75 -4.92
C GLN A 25 -5.35 -15.70 -3.99
N GLY A 26 -5.23 -16.96 -4.36
CA GLY A 26 -4.52 -17.98 -3.56
C GLY A 26 -5.30 -18.48 -2.35
N LYS A 27 -4.63 -19.24 -1.49
CA LYS A 27 -5.15 -19.82 -0.23
C LYS A 27 -4.07 -19.78 0.83
N GLY A 28 -4.45 -19.79 2.11
CA GLY A 28 -3.54 -19.78 3.25
C GLY A 28 -3.67 -18.52 4.10
N PRO A 29 -2.63 -18.15 4.89
CA PRO A 29 -2.67 -16.98 5.75
C PRO A 29 -2.90 -15.68 4.97
N LEU A 30 -3.63 -14.74 5.59
CA LEU A 30 -4.09 -13.53 4.94
C LEU A 30 -2.97 -12.49 4.80
N VAL A 31 -2.76 -12.00 3.59
CA VAL A 31 -1.98 -10.79 3.30
C VAL A 31 -2.89 -9.79 2.60
N VAL A 32 -3.13 -8.65 3.23
CA VAL A 32 -4.01 -7.61 2.70
C VAL A 32 -3.16 -6.47 2.15
N MET A 33 -3.41 -6.04 0.91
CA MET A 33 -2.61 -5.06 0.21
C MET A 33 -3.43 -3.81 -0.13
N ILE A 34 -2.92 -2.64 0.28
CA ILE A 34 -3.61 -1.35 0.15
C ILE A 34 -2.80 -0.48 -0.80
N PRO A 35 -3.40 0.04 -1.90
CA PRO A 35 -2.68 0.78 -2.92
C PRO A 35 -2.25 2.18 -2.46
N SER A 36 -1.45 2.81 -3.31
CA SER A 36 -1.02 4.20 -3.18
C SER A 36 -2.20 5.16 -3.42
N LEU A 37 -1.98 6.43 -3.12
CA LEU A 37 -2.95 7.52 -3.22
C LEU A 37 -3.62 7.56 -4.60
N GLY A 38 -4.94 7.41 -4.65
CA GLY A 38 -5.74 7.47 -5.88
C GLY A 38 -5.44 6.34 -6.89
N ARG A 39 -4.81 5.26 -6.45
CA ARG A 39 -4.44 4.13 -7.30
C ARG A 39 -5.34 2.92 -7.10
N PRO A 40 -5.53 2.08 -8.13
CA PRO A 40 -6.36 0.88 -8.01
C PRO A 40 -5.60 -0.28 -7.37
N ALA A 41 -6.34 -1.24 -6.83
CA ALA A 41 -5.81 -2.47 -6.23
C ALA A 41 -5.04 -3.35 -7.24
N GLU A 42 -5.24 -3.15 -8.54
CA GLU A 42 -4.54 -3.83 -9.63
C GLU A 42 -3.04 -3.53 -9.65
N ASP A 43 -2.57 -2.44 -9.04
CA ASP A 43 -1.12 -2.17 -8.88
C ASP A 43 -0.39 -3.30 -8.14
N PHE A 44 -1.11 -4.12 -7.39
CA PHE A 44 -0.60 -5.29 -6.68
C PHE A 44 -0.77 -6.62 -7.44
N ASN A 45 -1.15 -6.63 -8.72
CA ASN A 45 -1.43 -7.88 -9.45
C ASN A 45 -0.25 -8.85 -9.43
N ASP A 46 0.97 -8.38 -9.74
CA ASP A 46 2.17 -9.24 -9.76
C ASP A 46 2.50 -9.76 -8.35
N LEU A 47 2.53 -8.88 -7.34
CA LEU A 47 2.81 -9.27 -5.96
C LEU A 47 1.76 -10.26 -5.43
N SER A 48 0.48 -10.05 -5.74
CA SER A 48 -0.62 -10.95 -5.38
C SER A 48 -0.42 -12.36 -5.94
N GLN A 49 -0.04 -12.45 -7.23
CA GLN A 49 0.25 -13.74 -7.86
C GLN A 49 1.39 -14.47 -7.15
N ARG A 50 2.50 -13.74 -6.87
CA ARG A 50 3.68 -14.33 -6.21
C ARG A 50 3.40 -14.77 -4.78
N LEU A 51 2.57 -14.04 -4.05
CA LEU A 51 2.09 -14.44 -2.72
C LEU A 51 1.20 -15.69 -2.80
N ALA A 52 0.28 -15.74 -3.75
CA ALA A 52 -0.57 -16.89 -3.97
C ALA A 52 0.23 -18.16 -4.33
N ASP A 53 1.25 -18.03 -5.18
CA ASP A 53 2.17 -19.12 -5.54
C ASP A 53 3.00 -19.59 -4.34
N ALA A 54 3.25 -18.68 -3.37
CA ALA A 54 3.95 -18.97 -2.12
C ALA A 54 3.04 -19.50 -1.00
N GLY A 55 1.74 -19.72 -1.26
CA GLY A 55 0.80 -20.32 -0.31
C GLY A 55 0.08 -19.33 0.61
N TYR A 56 -0.03 -18.06 0.21
CA TYR A 56 -0.77 -17.05 0.95
C TYR A 56 -2.11 -16.72 0.27
N ARG A 57 -3.08 -16.29 1.05
CA ARG A 57 -4.32 -15.68 0.56
C ARG A 57 -4.10 -14.17 0.44
N ALA A 58 -3.90 -13.69 -0.76
CA ALA A 58 -3.70 -12.29 -1.09
C ALA A 58 -5.05 -11.58 -1.28
N LEU A 59 -5.35 -10.56 -0.49
CA LEU A 59 -6.56 -9.74 -0.56
C LEU A 59 -6.18 -8.32 -0.99
N ARG A 60 -6.88 -7.80 -1.96
CA ARG A 60 -6.68 -6.46 -2.52
C ARG A 60 -8.01 -5.72 -2.53
N PRO A 61 -8.37 -5.04 -1.43
CA PRO A 61 -9.55 -4.19 -1.42
C PRO A 61 -9.35 -2.98 -2.34
N GLN A 62 -10.36 -2.70 -3.19
CA GLN A 62 -10.41 -1.47 -3.97
C GLN A 62 -10.76 -0.29 -3.06
N PRO A 63 -10.10 0.86 -3.20
CA PRO A 63 -10.52 2.09 -2.53
C PRO A 63 -11.97 2.46 -2.86
N ARG A 64 -12.65 3.14 -1.94
CA ARG A 64 -13.98 3.70 -2.23
C ARG A 64 -13.91 4.59 -3.47
N GLY A 65 -14.86 4.45 -4.38
CA GLY A 65 -14.91 5.17 -5.66
C GLY A 65 -14.15 4.49 -6.80
N ILE A 66 -13.43 3.37 -6.55
CA ILE A 66 -12.78 2.58 -7.59
C ILE A 66 -13.48 1.23 -7.76
N GLY A 67 -13.61 0.76 -9.00
CA GLY A 67 -14.29 -0.49 -9.32
C GLY A 67 -15.73 -0.49 -8.84
N ALA A 68 -16.14 -1.56 -8.15
CA ALA A 68 -17.46 -1.68 -7.55
C ALA A 68 -17.53 -1.18 -6.08
N SER A 69 -16.44 -0.63 -5.55
CA SER A 69 -16.40 -0.06 -4.19
C SER A 69 -17.22 1.20 -4.08
N LYS A 70 -18.11 1.27 -3.09
CA LYS A 70 -19.05 2.37 -2.84
C LYS A 70 -19.10 2.73 -1.36
N GLY A 71 -19.48 3.97 -1.09
CA GLY A 71 -19.65 4.53 0.25
C GLY A 71 -19.48 6.05 0.22
N SER A 72 -19.60 6.71 1.36
CA SER A 72 -19.27 8.13 1.45
C SER A 72 -17.84 8.39 1.01
N MET A 73 -17.65 9.49 0.29
CA MET A 73 -16.36 10.00 -0.17
C MET A 73 -15.98 11.31 0.54
N ARG A 74 -16.74 11.74 1.55
CA ARG A 74 -16.55 13.01 2.27
C ARG A 74 -16.67 12.82 3.77
N GLY A 75 -15.96 13.64 4.53
CA GLY A 75 -15.99 13.63 5.98
C GLY A 75 -15.42 12.34 6.60
N LEU A 76 -14.48 11.73 5.90
CA LEU A 76 -13.82 10.50 6.33
C LEU A 76 -12.55 10.80 7.12
N THR A 77 -12.13 9.80 7.88
CA THR A 77 -10.84 9.73 8.57
C THR A 77 -10.14 8.44 8.18
N LEU A 78 -8.88 8.26 8.54
CA LEU A 78 -8.18 6.98 8.36
C LEU A 78 -8.86 5.84 9.12
N HIS A 79 -9.59 6.15 10.21
CA HIS A 79 -10.39 5.15 10.95
C HIS A 79 -11.57 4.60 10.14
N ASP A 80 -12.10 5.34 9.16
CA ASP A 80 -13.13 4.82 8.27
C ASP A 80 -12.57 3.75 7.32
N PHE A 81 -11.38 3.99 6.76
CA PHE A 81 -10.67 2.99 5.95
C PHE A 81 -10.20 1.81 6.78
N SER A 82 -9.76 2.04 8.00
CA SER A 82 -9.42 1.01 8.98
C SER A 82 -10.61 0.08 9.26
N ARG A 83 -11.81 0.62 9.47
CA ARG A 83 -13.06 -0.16 9.64
C ARG A 83 -13.45 -0.94 8.38
N ASP A 84 -13.25 -0.36 7.18
CA ASP A 84 -13.50 -1.06 5.93
C ASP A 84 -12.56 -2.26 5.78
N LEU A 85 -11.29 -2.07 6.13
CA LEU A 85 -10.28 -3.12 6.07
C LEU A 85 -10.54 -4.23 7.10
N ALA A 86 -10.93 -3.87 8.33
CA ALA A 86 -11.33 -4.82 9.36
C ALA A 86 -12.47 -5.72 8.88
N ALA A 87 -13.52 -5.13 8.28
CA ALA A 87 -14.64 -5.90 7.71
C ALA A 87 -14.18 -6.84 6.59
N VAL A 88 -13.22 -6.43 5.74
CA VAL A 88 -12.63 -7.31 4.72
C VAL A 88 -11.89 -8.48 5.36
N ILE A 89 -11.06 -8.24 6.37
CA ILE A 89 -10.31 -9.29 7.08
C ILE A 89 -11.28 -10.27 7.75
N GLU A 90 -12.28 -9.78 8.47
CA GLU A 90 -13.30 -10.59 9.15
C GLU A 90 -14.09 -11.47 8.16
N HIS A 91 -14.50 -10.91 7.02
CA HIS A 91 -15.22 -11.63 5.97
C HIS A 91 -14.40 -12.79 5.39
N HIS A 92 -13.08 -12.64 5.32
CA HIS A 92 -12.17 -13.64 4.74
C HIS A 92 -11.50 -14.56 5.77
N GLY A 93 -12.04 -14.70 6.96
CA GLY A 93 -11.60 -15.66 7.96
C GLY A 93 -11.13 -15.08 9.29
N GLY A 94 -11.20 -13.75 9.47
CA GLY A 94 -11.01 -13.08 10.76
C GLY A 94 -9.57 -12.87 11.24
N GLY A 95 -8.58 -13.09 10.37
CA GLY A 95 -7.19 -12.79 10.71
C GLY A 95 -6.52 -13.68 11.78
N PRO A 96 -5.42 -13.27 12.41
CA PRO A 96 -4.73 -11.99 12.15
C PRO A 96 -4.01 -11.97 10.80
N ALA A 97 -4.16 -10.88 10.06
CA ALA A 97 -3.58 -10.69 8.74
C ALA A 97 -2.25 -9.89 8.80
N VAL A 98 -1.39 -10.05 7.79
CA VAL A 98 -0.34 -9.06 7.51
C VAL A 98 -0.89 -8.03 6.54
N ILE A 99 -0.75 -6.76 6.89
CA ILE A 99 -1.29 -5.64 6.11
C ILE A 99 -0.15 -4.91 5.43
N ALA A 100 -0.09 -4.96 4.09
CA ALA A 100 0.93 -4.33 3.27
C ALA A 100 0.36 -3.08 2.60
N GLY A 101 0.86 -1.91 2.95
CA GLY A 101 0.42 -0.64 2.38
C GLY A 101 1.51 0.00 1.52
N HIS A 102 1.16 0.48 0.32
CA HIS A 102 2.04 1.25 -0.53
C HIS A 102 1.75 2.74 -0.39
N ALA A 103 2.76 3.55 -0.12
CA ALA A 103 2.65 5.01 0.02
C ALA A 103 1.49 5.43 0.94
N PHE A 104 0.40 6.01 0.44
CA PHE A 104 -0.80 6.31 1.24
C PHE A 104 -1.34 5.07 1.96
N GLY A 105 -1.32 3.89 1.32
CA GLY A 105 -1.74 2.65 1.95
C GLY A 105 -1.04 2.32 3.27
N ASN A 106 0.16 2.89 3.52
CA ASN A 106 0.86 2.80 4.79
C ASN A 106 0.08 3.44 5.94
N PHE A 107 -0.62 4.55 5.67
CA PHE A 107 -1.38 5.26 6.71
C PHE A 107 -2.58 4.42 7.13
N VAL A 108 -3.28 3.83 6.15
CA VAL A 108 -4.40 2.93 6.42
C VAL A 108 -3.93 1.66 7.14
N ALA A 109 -2.80 1.07 6.73
CA ALA A 109 -2.22 -0.10 7.41
C ALA A 109 -1.89 0.19 8.88
N ARG A 110 -1.30 1.35 9.16
CA ARG A 110 -0.97 1.78 10.53
C ARG A 110 -2.23 2.07 11.36
N ALA A 111 -3.21 2.80 10.78
CA ALA A 111 -4.47 3.06 11.45
C ALA A 111 -5.19 1.75 11.78
N THR A 112 -5.21 0.79 10.85
CA THR A 112 -5.82 -0.53 11.10
C THR A 112 -5.11 -1.29 12.22
N ALA A 113 -3.78 -1.26 12.26
CA ALA A 113 -3.01 -1.92 13.32
C ALA A 113 -3.23 -1.27 14.71
N ALA A 114 -3.47 0.05 14.73
CA ALA A 114 -3.81 0.77 15.96
C ALA A 114 -5.24 0.47 16.43
N ASP A 115 -6.22 0.52 15.51
CA ASP A 115 -7.63 0.34 15.81
C ASP A 115 -8.03 -1.13 16.07
N PHE A 116 -7.41 -2.05 15.31
CA PHE A 116 -7.75 -3.48 15.29
C PHE A 116 -6.52 -4.37 15.52
N PRO A 117 -5.84 -4.27 16.67
CA PRO A 117 -4.61 -5.03 16.92
C PRO A 117 -4.83 -6.56 16.89
N ALA A 118 -6.02 -7.04 17.26
CA ALA A 118 -6.36 -8.47 17.21
C ALA A 118 -6.48 -9.02 15.77
N LEU A 119 -6.78 -8.16 14.79
CA LEU A 119 -6.85 -8.52 13.37
C LEU A 119 -5.53 -8.32 12.64
N THR A 120 -4.49 -7.76 13.29
CA THR A 120 -3.23 -7.39 12.67
C THR A 120 -2.07 -8.19 13.25
N LYS A 121 -1.48 -9.09 12.46
CA LYS A 121 -0.27 -9.85 12.81
C LYS A 121 0.99 -8.97 12.74
N ALA A 122 1.09 -8.20 11.66
CA ALA A 122 2.19 -7.28 11.36
C ALA A 122 1.76 -6.33 10.22
N ILE A 123 2.53 -5.28 10.02
CA ILE A 123 2.37 -4.40 8.84
C ILE A 123 3.64 -4.40 7.98
N ALA A 124 3.47 -4.25 6.66
CA ALA A 124 4.54 -4.00 5.72
C ALA A 124 4.35 -2.62 5.08
N LEU A 125 5.27 -1.73 5.35
CA LEU A 125 5.29 -0.37 4.82
C LEU A 125 6.09 -0.38 3.51
N ILE A 126 5.42 -0.20 2.40
CA ILE A 126 6.02 -0.24 1.06
C ILE A 126 6.21 1.21 0.59
N ALA A 127 7.45 1.64 0.35
CA ALA A 127 7.80 3.03 0.02
C ALA A 127 7.13 4.04 0.96
N ALA A 128 7.30 3.83 2.27
CA ALA A 128 6.72 4.71 3.27
C ALA A 128 7.40 6.07 3.24
N THR A 129 6.58 7.12 3.20
CA THR A 129 7.07 8.50 3.33
C THR A 129 7.10 8.93 4.78
N HIS A 130 8.09 9.73 5.14
CA HIS A 130 8.27 10.31 6.46
C HIS A 130 7.73 11.75 6.50
N THR A 131 7.68 12.35 7.69
CA THR A 131 7.34 13.76 7.87
C THR A 131 8.48 14.71 7.44
N TRP A 132 9.14 14.37 6.38
CA TRP A 132 10.20 15.18 5.79
C TRP A 132 9.57 16.33 4.99
N PRO A 133 10.09 17.58 5.09
CA PRO A 133 9.59 18.65 4.26
C PRO A 133 9.85 18.29 2.78
N LEU A 134 8.78 18.05 2.05
CA LEU A 134 8.85 17.72 0.63
C LEU A 134 9.35 18.93 -0.17
N ARG A 135 10.43 18.75 -0.93
CA ARG A 135 10.98 19.78 -1.80
C ARG A 135 9.93 20.27 -2.81
N PRO A 136 9.85 21.59 -3.09
CA PRO A 136 8.81 22.16 -3.97
C PRO A 136 8.72 21.49 -5.35
N GLU A 137 9.86 21.18 -5.96
CA GLU A 137 9.93 20.53 -7.29
C GLU A 137 9.37 19.10 -7.29
N LEU A 138 9.53 18.37 -6.19
CA LEU A 138 8.93 17.05 -6.05
C LEU A 138 7.40 17.16 -5.85
N ARG A 139 6.97 18.14 -5.05
CA ARG A 139 5.53 18.43 -4.87
C ARG A 139 4.86 18.80 -6.20
N GLU A 140 5.50 19.63 -7.00
CA GLU A 140 5.03 20.00 -8.34
C GLU A 140 4.92 18.76 -9.24
N SER A 141 5.96 17.91 -9.26
CA SER A 141 5.97 16.69 -10.06
C SER A 141 4.92 15.69 -9.62
N ILE A 142 4.69 15.51 -8.30
CA ILE A 142 3.58 14.71 -7.79
C ILE A 142 2.26 15.25 -8.33
N ASN A 143 2.00 16.55 -8.20
CA ASN A 143 0.74 17.14 -8.62
C ASN A 143 0.51 17.01 -10.14
N LYS A 144 1.53 17.24 -10.96
CA LYS A 144 1.42 17.16 -12.42
C LYS A 144 1.34 15.73 -12.96
N SER A 145 1.89 14.76 -12.26
CA SER A 145 1.93 13.36 -12.72
C SER A 145 0.54 12.74 -12.91
N HIS A 146 -0.43 13.13 -12.07
CA HIS A 146 -1.78 12.59 -12.08
C HIS A 146 -2.84 13.50 -12.72
N GLN A 147 -2.48 14.72 -13.16
CA GLN A 147 -3.42 15.64 -13.81
C GLN A 147 -3.78 15.14 -15.23
N MET A 148 -4.93 14.48 -15.35
CA MET A 148 -5.35 13.82 -16.60
C MET A 148 -5.63 14.80 -17.76
N ASN A 149 -5.78 16.09 -17.48
CA ASN A 149 -5.89 17.15 -18.48
C ASN A 149 -4.56 17.60 -19.10
N LEU A 150 -3.41 17.18 -18.52
CA LEU A 150 -2.09 17.44 -19.10
C LEU A 150 -1.74 16.40 -20.18
N PRO A 151 -0.92 16.77 -21.19
CA PRO A 151 -0.43 15.84 -22.19
C PRO A 151 0.31 14.65 -21.54
N ALA A 152 0.09 13.44 -22.07
CA ALA A 152 0.71 12.22 -21.56
C ALA A 152 2.25 12.31 -21.48
N GLY A 153 2.91 12.95 -22.45
CA GLY A 153 4.36 13.15 -22.44
C GLY A 153 4.84 14.09 -21.32
N GLU A 154 4.02 15.06 -20.91
CA GLU A 154 4.33 15.92 -19.76
C GLU A 154 4.17 15.14 -18.46
N ARG A 155 3.04 14.44 -18.27
CA ARG A 155 2.80 13.58 -17.12
C ARG A 155 3.89 12.51 -16.96
N LEU A 156 4.32 11.92 -18.07
CA LEU A 156 5.40 10.91 -18.07
C LEU A 156 6.73 11.47 -17.53
N ARG A 157 7.10 12.69 -17.90
CA ARG A 157 8.32 13.34 -17.36
C ARG A 157 8.22 13.50 -15.83
N HIS A 158 7.05 13.92 -15.32
CA HIS A 158 6.83 14.08 -13.89
C HIS A 158 6.78 12.72 -13.16
N LEU A 159 6.14 11.71 -13.72
CA LEU A 159 6.16 10.34 -13.19
C LEU A 159 7.60 9.81 -13.07
N GLN A 160 8.39 9.95 -14.14
CA GLN A 160 9.79 9.52 -14.16
C GLN A 160 10.62 10.25 -13.10
N HIS A 161 10.40 11.56 -12.96
CA HIS A 161 11.16 12.39 -12.03
C HIS A 161 10.91 12.04 -10.54
N VAL A 162 9.65 11.75 -10.19
CA VAL A 162 9.29 11.64 -8.76
C VAL A 162 9.08 10.20 -8.29
N PHE A 163 8.68 9.28 -9.20
CA PHE A 163 8.25 7.94 -8.76
C PHE A 163 9.11 6.79 -9.30
N PHE A 164 9.87 7.00 -10.37
CA PHE A 164 10.61 5.93 -11.02
C PHE A 164 12.12 6.16 -11.02
N ALA A 165 12.86 5.13 -10.69
CA ALA A 165 14.32 5.15 -10.79
C ALA A 165 14.78 5.19 -12.27
N PRO A 166 15.97 5.75 -12.56
CA PRO A 166 16.51 5.77 -13.90
C PRO A 166 16.56 4.38 -14.55
N GLY A 167 16.08 4.29 -15.80
CA GLY A 167 16.05 3.04 -16.56
C GLY A 167 14.78 2.20 -16.39
N ASN A 168 13.91 2.52 -15.46
CA ASN A 168 12.61 1.87 -15.29
C ASN A 168 11.53 2.61 -16.12
N ASP A 169 10.48 1.90 -16.52
CA ASP A 169 9.45 2.40 -17.42
C ASP A 169 8.26 3.03 -16.66
N ALA A 170 8.24 4.36 -16.58
CA ALA A 170 7.16 5.08 -15.91
C ALA A 170 5.82 5.08 -16.68
N ARG A 171 5.76 4.57 -17.92
CA ARG A 171 4.51 4.49 -18.71
C ARG A 171 3.49 3.60 -18.06
N VAL A 172 3.91 2.64 -17.24
CA VAL A 172 3.02 1.73 -16.50
C VAL A 172 2.11 2.45 -15.50
N TRP A 173 2.43 3.72 -15.16
CA TRP A 173 1.62 4.57 -14.27
C TRP A 173 0.96 5.76 -14.98
N LEU A 174 0.98 5.83 -16.31
CA LEU A 174 0.26 6.89 -17.04
C LEU A 174 -1.24 6.86 -16.80
N ASP A 175 -1.80 5.66 -16.61
CA ASP A 175 -3.23 5.46 -16.40
C ASP A 175 -3.53 4.95 -14.97
N GLY A 176 -4.82 4.87 -14.63
CA GLY A 176 -5.30 4.35 -13.36
C GLY A 176 -5.43 5.38 -12.23
N TRP A 177 -5.10 6.63 -12.46
CA TRP A 177 -5.25 7.69 -11.47
C TRP A 177 -6.70 8.14 -11.31
N ARG A 178 -7.13 8.36 -10.07
CA ARG A 178 -8.44 8.84 -9.69
C ARG A 178 -8.31 10.05 -8.77
N GLU A 179 -8.48 11.25 -9.35
CA GLU A 179 -8.33 12.52 -8.63
C GLU A 179 -9.36 12.66 -7.51
N ASP A 180 -10.60 12.23 -7.74
CA ASP A 180 -11.67 12.24 -6.74
C ASP A 180 -11.32 11.37 -5.51
N VAL A 181 -10.73 10.20 -5.75
CA VAL A 181 -10.27 9.30 -4.69
C VAL A 181 -9.06 9.90 -3.97
N MET A 182 -8.11 10.49 -4.70
CA MET A 182 -6.95 11.17 -4.08
C MET A 182 -7.38 12.29 -3.14
N HIS A 183 -8.38 13.09 -3.53
CA HIS A 183 -8.92 14.16 -2.67
C HIS A 183 -9.52 13.57 -1.39
N MET A 184 -10.36 12.56 -1.51
CA MET A 184 -10.95 11.86 -0.36
C MET A 184 -9.87 11.32 0.60
N GLU A 185 -8.84 10.67 0.06
CA GLU A 185 -7.78 10.06 0.86
C GLU A 185 -6.89 11.11 1.55
N ARG A 186 -6.61 12.24 0.89
CA ARG A 186 -5.88 13.37 1.49
C ARG A 186 -6.70 14.02 2.59
N GLU A 187 -7.96 14.35 2.34
CA GLU A 187 -8.87 14.92 3.35
C GLU A 187 -8.97 14.02 4.58
N ALA A 188 -9.10 12.71 4.38
CA ALA A 188 -9.15 11.76 5.49
C ALA A 188 -7.84 11.70 6.28
N THR A 189 -6.69 11.83 5.62
CA THR A 189 -5.38 11.90 6.28
C THR A 189 -5.27 13.17 7.12
N ASP A 190 -5.64 14.31 6.55
CA ASP A 190 -5.57 15.62 7.22
C ASP A 190 -6.55 15.72 8.40
N ALA A 191 -7.69 15.01 8.31
CA ALA A 191 -8.71 14.95 9.36
C ALA A 191 -8.35 14.00 10.52
N THR A 192 -7.30 13.17 10.37
CA THR A 192 -6.92 12.18 11.40
C THR A 192 -5.66 12.62 12.14
N PRO A 193 -5.72 12.90 13.45
CA PRO A 193 -4.56 13.28 14.22
C PRO A 193 -3.44 12.24 14.14
N LYS A 194 -2.22 12.67 13.80
CA LYS A 194 -1.07 11.78 13.62
C LYS A 194 -0.83 10.82 14.79
N PRO A 195 -0.94 11.21 16.08
CA PRO A 195 -0.73 10.30 17.21
C PRO A 195 -1.66 9.09 17.24
N GLU A 196 -2.83 9.15 16.60
CA GLU A 196 -3.84 8.08 16.63
C GLU A 196 -3.44 6.87 15.76
N TRP A 197 -2.61 7.07 14.75
CA TRP A 197 -2.26 6.02 13.78
C TRP A 197 -0.77 5.82 13.54
N TRP A 198 0.07 6.83 13.81
CA TRP A 198 1.48 6.87 13.37
C TRP A 198 2.30 5.67 13.83
N THR A 199 2.16 5.27 15.08
CA THR A 199 2.95 4.19 15.68
C THR A 199 2.47 2.79 15.33
N ALA A 200 1.32 2.65 14.63
CA ALA A 200 0.71 1.36 14.32
C ALA A 200 0.46 0.47 15.55
N GLY A 201 0.08 1.09 16.67
CA GLY A 201 -0.02 0.40 17.96
C GLY A 201 1.30 -0.29 18.34
N SER A 202 1.25 -1.62 18.58
CA SER A 202 2.41 -2.45 18.91
C SER A 202 2.80 -3.44 17.80
N ALA A 203 2.19 -3.35 16.60
CA ALA A 203 2.41 -4.32 15.53
C ALA A 203 3.88 -4.37 15.07
N PRO A 204 4.45 -5.54 14.79
CA PRO A 204 5.73 -5.67 14.10
C PRO A 204 5.67 -5.02 12.71
N VAL A 205 6.78 -4.43 12.29
CA VAL A 205 6.87 -3.63 11.05
C VAL A 205 7.94 -4.20 10.14
N LEU A 206 7.58 -4.43 8.88
CA LEU A 206 8.52 -4.51 7.77
C LEU A 206 8.55 -3.17 7.07
N ASP A 207 9.71 -2.54 6.97
CA ASP A 207 9.92 -1.33 6.21
C ASP A 207 10.65 -1.66 4.90
N LEU A 208 9.88 -1.71 3.80
CA LEU A 208 10.38 -1.94 2.44
C LEU A 208 10.73 -0.61 1.80
N GLN A 209 12.00 -0.27 1.85
CA GLN A 209 12.55 0.97 1.33
C GLN A 209 13.08 0.80 -0.08
N SER A 210 13.00 1.84 -0.88
CA SER A 210 13.59 1.90 -2.22
C SER A 210 14.93 2.64 -2.20
N GLU A 211 15.88 2.14 -2.98
CA GLU A 211 17.23 2.73 -3.03
C GLU A 211 17.24 4.17 -3.56
N CYS A 212 16.38 4.47 -4.55
CA CYS A 212 16.37 5.70 -5.34
C CYS A 212 15.13 6.58 -5.08
N ASP A 213 14.36 6.36 -4.01
CA ASP A 213 13.14 7.13 -3.75
C ASP A 213 13.44 8.55 -3.26
N PRO A 214 13.14 9.61 -4.04
CA PRO A 214 13.38 10.98 -3.63
C PRO A 214 12.41 11.45 -2.54
N LEU A 215 11.31 10.71 -2.29
CA LEU A 215 10.33 10.98 -1.24
C LEU A 215 10.73 10.37 0.10
N SER A 216 11.70 9.45 0.09
CA SER A 216 12.28 8.81 1.28
C SER A 216 13.81 8.70 1.11
N PRO A 217 14.54 9.84 1.15
CA PRO A 217 15.96 9.87 0.88
C PRO A 217 16.76 9.11 1.96
N PRO A 218 18.03 8.76 1.69
CA PRO A 218 18.86 7.92 2.57
C PRO A 218 18.92 8.39 4.04
N GLU A 219 18.84 9.68 4.28
CA GLU A 219 18.88 10.30 5.62
C GLU A 219 17.66 9.91 6.48
N THR A 220 16.56 9.48 5.84
CA THR A 220 15.32 9.10 6.53
C THR A 220 15.18 7.62 6.78
N ARG A 221 16.13 6.80 6.35
CA ARG A 221 16.03 5.32 6.38
C ARG A 221 15.89 4.71 7.77
N ASN A 222 16.37 5.39 8.79
CA ASN A 222 16.34 4.88 10.16
C ASN A 222 15.18 5.43 11.01
N VAL A 223 14.36 6.34 10.45
CA VAL A 223 13.31 7.02 11.23
C VAL A 223 12.38 6.04 11.96
N TYR A 224 11.92 4.98 11.30
CA TYR A 224 11.05 4.02 11.96
C TYR A 224 11.78 3.14 12.98
N VAL A 225 13.04 2.81 12.74
CA VAL A 225 13.87 2.07 13.71
C VAL A 225 14.11 2.92 14.96
N GLU A 226 14.35 4.23 14.78
CA GLU A 226 14.57 5.17 15.88
C GLU A 226 13.29 5.44 16.67
N GLU A 227 12.14 5.62 15.97
CA GLU A 227 10.87 5.95 16.61
C GLU A 227 10.16 4.72 17.23
N PHE A 228 10.23 3.54 16.57
CA PHE A 228 9.46 2.36 17.00
C PHE A 228 10.32 1.30 17.69
N GLY A 229 11.64 1.44 17.60
CA GLY A 229 12.61 0.50 18.16
C GLY A 229 12.99 -0.63 17.20
N ALA A 230 14.30 -0.99 17.21
CA ALA A 230 14.87 -2.02 16.34
C ALA A 230 14.27 -3.42 16.56
N HIS A 231 13.67 -3.67 17.73
CA HIS A 231 13.00 -4.94 18.03
C HIS A 231 11.67 -5.11 17.26
N ARG A 232 11.04 -4.01 16.83
CA ARG A 232 9.78 -4.00 16.08
C ARG A 232 9.98 -3.90 14.57
N VAL A 233 11.03 -3.21 14.12
CA VAL A 233 11.22 -2.83 12.72
C VAL A 233 12.27 -3.72 12.05
N THR A 234 11.87 -4.34 10.96
CA THR A 234 12.79 -5.02 10.03
C THR A 234 12.87 -4.15 8.76
N VAL A 235 14.07 -3.65 8.44
CA VAL A 235 14.29 -2.86 7.21
C VAL A 235 14.75 -3.78 6.08
N SER A 236 14.23 -3.57 4.88
CA SER A 236 14.68 -4.22 3.65
C SER A 236 14.78 -3.18 2.52
N LEU A 237 15.98 -3.02 1.96
CA LEU A 237 16.24 -2.09 0.87
C LEU A 237 16.08 -2.82 -0.47
N ILE A 238 15.27 -2.24 -1.36
CA ILE A 238 15.04 -2.73 -2.71
C ILE A 238 15.92 -1.93 -3.68
N PRO A 239 16.93 -2.57 -4.29
CA PRO A 239 17.87 -1.88 -5.16
C PRO A 239 17.21 -1.51 -6.50
N ARG A 240 17.72 -0.45 -7.14
CA ARG A 240 17.28 0.04 -8.45
C ARG A 240 15.77 0.30 -8.54
N ALA A 241 15.15 0.66 -7.42
CA ALA A 241 13.76 1.07 -7.33
C ALA A 241 13.65 2.47 -6.76
N SER A 242 12.59 3.16 -7.12
CA SER A 242 12.13 4.40 -6.54
C SER A 242 10.76 4.19 -5.85
N HIS A 243 9.95 5.21 -5.75
CA HIS A 243 8.65 5.17 -5.07
C HIS A 243 7.68 4.12 -5.66
N ALA A 244 7.76 3.88 -6.97
CA ALA A 244 6.95 2.88 -7.68
C ALA A 244 7.55 1.46 -7.64
N LEU A 245 8.18 1.05 -6.53
CA LEU A 245 8.95 -0.20 -6.46
C LEU A 245 8.16 -1.46 -6.83
N LEU A 246 6.84 -1.46 -6.74
CA LEU A 246 5.99 -2.60 -7.12
C LEU A 246 6.15 -2.97 -8.61
N PRO A 247 5.95 -2.06 -9.59
CA PRO A 247 6.22 -2.37 -10.98
C PRO A 247 7.70 -2.34 -11.35
N GLU A 248 8.55 -1.65 -10.58
CA GLU A 248 9.98 -1.54 -10.89
C GLU A 248 10.76 -2.81 -10.54
N GLN A 249 10.51 -3.39 -9.36
CA GLN A 249 11.24 -4.54 -8.84
C GLN A 249 10.33 -5.60 -8.21
N PRO A 250 9.33 -6.12 -8.94
CA PRO A 250 8.26 -6.97 -8.38
C PRO A 250 8.80 -8.23 -7.70
N GLU A 251 9.84 -8.85 -8.26
CA GLU A 251 10.46 -10.04 -7.66
C GLU A 251 11.19 -9.75 -6.35
N ALA A 252 11.92 -8.63 -6.28
CA ALA A 252 12.66 -8.26 -5.09
C ALA A 252 11.70 -7.91 -3.95
N VAL A 253 10.62 -7.18 -4.24
CA VAL A 253 9.55 -6.86 -3.29
C VAL A 253 8.90 -8.14 -2.76
N ALA A 254 8.51 -9.06 -3.66
CA ALA A 254 7.89 -10.32 -3.27
C ALA A 254 8.82 -11.17 -2.39
N ARG A 255 10.10 -11.33 -2.79
CA ARG A 255 11.09 -12.08 -1.98
C ARG A 255 11.24 -11.49 -0.59
N ALA A 256 11.35 -10.17 -0.47
CA ALA A 256 11.53 -9.51 0.82
C ALA A 256 10.31 -9.69 1.72
N LEU A 257 9.10 -9.49 1.17
CA LEU A 257 7.85 -9.68 1.91
C LEU A 257 7.68 -11.16 2.34
N ILE A 258 7.85 -12.13 1.43
CA ILE A 258 7.72 -13.56 1.74
C ILE A 258 8.75 -14.01 2.79
N ALA A 259 9.99 -13.52 2.70
CA ALA A 259 11.01 -13.82 3.71
C ALA A 259 10.60 -13.30 5.09
N TYR A 260 10.03 -12.09 5.14
CA TYR A 260 9.53 -11.52 6.39
C TYR A 260 8.33 -12.32 6.94
N LEU A 261 7.36 -12.68 6.10
CA LEU A 261 6.19 -13.49 6.49
C LEU A 261 6.63 -14.80 7.16
N LYS A 262 7.61 -15.50 6.56
CA LYS A 262 8.21 -16.72 7.14
C LYS A 262 8.91 -16.44 8.46
N LYS A 263 9.69 -15.35 8.53
CA LYS A 263 10.43 -14.95 9.76
C LYS A 263 9.50 -14.76 10.96
N ILE A 264 8.31 -14.18 10.74
CA ILE A 264 7.32 -13.92 11.81
C ILE A 264 6.34 -15.09 12.05
N GLY A 265 6.56 -16.23 11.40
CA GLY A 265 5.68 -17.40 11.53
C GLY A 265 4.26 -17.16 10.98
N HIS A 266 4.14 -16.42 9.90
CA HIS A 266 2.89 -16.24 9.16
C HIS A 266 2.87 -17.21 7.97
N VAL A 267 2.66 -18.51 8.28
CA VAL A 267 2.74 -19.65 7.36
C VAL A 267 1.51 -20.54 7.48
#